data_6bb81a555e5baf2ce658c49b30c36ced
#
_entry.id   6bb81a555e5baf2ce658c49b30c36ced
#
_cell.length_a   1.000
_cell.length_b   1.000
_cell.length_c   1.000
_cell.angle_alpha   90.00
_cell.angle_beta   90.00
_cell.angle_gamma   90.00
#
_symmetry.space_group_name_H-M   'P 1'
#
loop_
_entity.id
_entity.type
_entity.pdbx_description
1 polymer ?
#
loop_
_entity_poly.entity_id
_entity_poly.type
_entity_poly.pdbx_seq_one_letter_code
_entity_poly.pdbx_strand_id
1 'polypeptide(L)'
;MKRVTIFLLIIISISCGAQKGFHFDYNNFENQFLSYEPVQKSECSTKDFEYGCMIIKETKNAINDNPDNFDIPDYFNALSAFLTLKESEENIMIVFEKFKDAEGSCEYFLSLENSVKKYAKYDIIRENYNKQLTKCKSEFITEKEFNITEYCKKNNLNLTLVEEINRVDISDQKYRGNTSMELKIKQKKFDNQNQAIIDSLYNIHKSYVGRSLVGEKYRSVMWAVIQHSNAGMMERYLPIVQKAVKEKEIDVVPFKMLIDRFYGLKYGYQVYGTQTGFGFELADDKTRKEIEKKYGLE
;
A
#
# COMPACT_ATOMS: atom_id res chain seq x y z
N MET A 1 -25.27 55.20 -52.76
CA MET A 1 -24.47 55.12 -51.54
C MET A 1 -24.26 53.62 -51.14
N LYS A 2 -23.07 53.07 -51.44
CA LYS A 2 -22.70 51.67 -51.09
C LYS A 2 -22.11 51.69 -49.69
N ARG A 3 -22.75 50.97 -48.78
CA ARG A 3 -22.20 50.73 -47.40
C ARG A 3 -21.14 49.62 -47.49
N VAL A 4 -19.90 49.96 -47.18
CA VAL A 4 -18.80 48.98 -46.99
C VAL A 4 -18.83 48.56 -45.54
N THR A 5 -19.15 47.29 -45.30
CA THR A 5 -19.07 46.67 -43.96
C THR A 5 -17.67 46.11 -43.81
N ILE A 6 -16.88 46.73 -42.93
CA ILE A 6 -15.54 46.24 -42.54
C ILE A 6 -15.73 45.15 -41.49
N PHE A 7 -15.40 43.90 -41.81
CA PHE A 7 -15.27 42.80 -40.83
C PHE A 7 -13.93 42.90 -40.13
N LEU A 8 -13.97 43.24 -38.86
CA LEU A 8 -12.79 43.24 -38.01
C LEU A 8 -12.56 41.79 -37.56
N LEU A 9 -11.58 41.09 -38.14
CA LEU A 9 -11.11 39.79 -37.66
C LEU A 9 -10.30 40.00 -36.37
N ILE A 10 -10.90 39.72 -35.24
CA ILE A 10 -10.17 39.63 -33.96
C ILE A 10 -9.42 38.30 -33.97
N ILE A 11 -8.13 38.33 -34.21
CA ILE A 11 -7.21 37.19 -34.01
C ILE A 11 -6.98 37.09 -32.52
N ILE A 12 -7.71 36.17 -31.86
CA ILE A 12 -7.40 35.76 -30.50
C ILE A 12 -6.15 34.88 -30.61
N SER A 13 -4.99 35.44 -30.33
CA SER A 13 -3.77 34.69 -30.09
C SER A 13 -3.95 33.91 -28.76
N ILE A 14 -4.33 32.65 -28.88
CA ILE A 14 -4.23 31.71 -27.76
C ILE A 14 -2.72 31.50 -27.53
N SER A 15 -2.16 32.24 -26.58
CA SER A 15 -0.83 31.95 -26.09
C SER A 15 -0.92 30.57 -25.39
N CYS A 16 -0.41 29.56 -26.04
CA CYS A 16 -0.14 28.27 -25.43
C CYS A 16 1.00 28.50 -24.44
N GLY A 17 0.66 29.07 -23.26
CA GLY A 17 1.55 29.10 -22.13
C GLY A 17 1.74 27.63 -21.68
N ALA A 18 2.94 27.09 -21.90
CA ALA A 18 3.30 25.82 -21.29
C ALA A 18 2.97 25.96 -19.80
N GLN A 19 1.98 25.20 -19.35
CA GLN A 19 1.60 25.16 -17.93
C GLN A 19 2.85 24.69 -17.19
N LYS A 20 3.48 25.59 -16.41
CA LYS A 20 4.63 25.21 -15.59
C LYS A 20 4.17 24.07 -14.70
N GLY A 21 4.78 22.90 -14.88
CA GLY A 21 4.50 21.72 -14.06
C GLY A 21 4.66 22.08 -12.58
N PHE A 22 3.86 21.48 -11.73
CA PHE A 22 4.00 21.63 -10.29
C PHE A 22 5.41 21.14 -9.90
N HIS A 23 6.12 21.93 -9.09
CA HIS A 23 7.47 21.60 -8.63
C HIS A 23 7.45 21.46 -7.12
N PHE A 24 7.86 20.30 -6.63
CA PHE A 24 7.96 20.03 -5.20
C PHE A 24 9.29 20.50 -4.64
N ASP A 25 9.28 20.92 -3.37
CA ASP A 25 10.47 21.20 -2.56
C ASP A 25 10.57 20.13 -1.48
N TYR A 26 11.78 19.57 -1.30
CA TYR A 26 12.01 18.50 -0.32
C TYR A 26 11.58 18.91 1.10
N ASN A 27 11.90 20.15 1.55
CA ASN A 27 11.61 20.61 2.91
C ASN A 27 10.15 21.00 3.13
N ASN A 28 9.35 21.11 2.06
CA ASN A 28 7.94 21.48 2.12
C ASN A 28 7.03 20.47 1.42
N PHE A 29 7.54 19.27 1.19
CA PHE A 29 6.87 18.24 0.38
C PHE A 29 5.48 17.91 0.91
N GLU A 30 5.33 17.69 2.21
CA GLU A 30 4.09 17.25 2.84
C GLU A 30 2.97 18.30 2.67
N ASN A 31 3.26 19.57 2.91
CA ASN A 31 2.29 20.66 2.70
C ASN A 31 1.94 20.82 1.21
N GLN A 32 2.93 20.69 0.33
CA GLN A 32 2.71 20.77 -1.10
C GLN A 32 1.90 19.58 -1.61
N PHE A 33 2.12 18.39 -1.07
CA PHE A 33 1.35 17.20 -1.42
C PHE A 33 -0.14 17.35 -1.08
N LEU A 34 -0.47 17.95 0.07
CA LEU A 34 -1.86 18.22 0.45
C LEU A 34 -2.57 19.16 -0.56
N SER A 35 -1.85 20.13 -1.10
CA SER A 35 -2.40 21.09 -2.09
C SER A 35 -2.25 20.61 -3.54
N TYR A 36 -1.54 19.49 -3.79
CA TYR A 36 -1.26 19.01 -5.13
C TYR A 36 -2.50 18.40 -5.78
N GLU A 37 -2.81 18.89 -6.98
CA GLU A 37 -3.84 18.34 -7.86
C GLU A 37 -3.16 17.88 -9.18
N PRO A 38 -3.14 16.58 -9.47
CA PRO A 38 -2.49 16.07 -10.66
C PRO A 38 -3.19 16.51 -11.95
N VAL A 39 -2.41 16.74 -12.99
CA VAL A 39 -2.90 17.02 -14.34
C VAL A 39 -2.50 15.87 -15.26
N GLN A 40 -3.48 15.32 -16.01
CA GLN A 40 -3.21 14.21 -16.90
C GLN A 40 -2.23 14.64 -18.01
N LYS A 41 -1.12 13.92 -18.10
CA LYS A 41 -0.10 14.10 -19.13
C LYS A 41 -0.42 13.23 -20.36
N SER A 42 0.06 13.60 -21.52
CA SER A 42 -0.18 12.88 -22.80
C SER A 42 0.31 11.43 -22.76
N GLU A 43 1.39 11.16 -22.02
CA GLU A 43 2.00 9.85 -21.83
C GLU A 43 1.36 9.01 -20.69
N CYS A 44 0.39 9.59 -19.97
CA CYS A 44 -0.34 8.91 -18.91
C CYS A 44 -1.72 8.47 -19.42
N SER A 45 -2.01 7.17 -19.41
CA SER A 45 -3.32 6.66 -19.79
C SER A 45 -4.40 7.17 -18.82
N THR A 46 -5.66 7.29 -19.29
CA THR A 46 -6.77 7.69 -18.41
C THR A 46 -6.90 6.77 -17.21
N LYS A 47 -6.73 5.46 -17.40
CA LYS A 47 -6.77 4.48 -16.31
C LYS A 47 -5.65 4.70 -15.28
N ASP A 48 -4.42 4.95 -15.72
CA ASP A 48 -3.29 5.24 -14.83
C ASP A 48 -3.49 6.57 -14.11
N PHE A 49 -4.05 7.57 -14.81
CA PHE A 49 -4.35 8.88 -14.23
C PHE A 49 -5.40 8.77 -13.12
N GLU A 50 -6.52 8.12 -13.37
CA GLU A 50 -7.57 7.87 -12.37
C GLU A 50 -7.02 7.10 -11.15
N TYR A 51 -6.19 6.07 -11.42
CA TYR A 51 -5.56 5.29 -10.36
C TYR A 51 -4.57 6.11 -9.53
N GLY A 52 -3.73 6.92 -10.17
CA GLY A 52 -2.79 7.81 -9.47
C GLY A 52 -3.51 8.87 -8.63
N CYS A 53 -4.57 9.49 -9.16
CA CYS A 53 -5.41 10.44 -8.42
C CYS A 53 -6.06 9.79 -7.19
N MET A 54 -6.53 8.55 -7.33
CA MET A 54 -7.10 7.80 -6.21
C MET A 54 -6.06 7.56 -5.12
N ILE A 55 -4.84 7.11 -5.46
CA ILE A 55 -3.78 6.91 -4.45
C ILE A 55 -3.50 8.21 -3.69
N ILE A 56 -3.37 9.34 -4.39
CA ILE A 56 -3.16 10.65 -3.76
C ILE A 56 -4.30 10.98 -2.78
N LYS A 57 -5.54 10.83 -3.22
CA LYS A 57 -6.71 11.09 -2.39
C LYS A 57 -6.72 10.21 -1.13
N GLU A 58 -6.49 8.90 -1.29
CA GLU A 58 -6.46 7.97 -0.16
C GLU A 58 -5.31 8.26 0.80
N THR A 59 -4.16 8.71 0.29
CA THR A 59 -3.04 9.13 1.14
C THR A 59 -3.40 10.40 1.93
N LYS A 60 -3.99 11.42 1.28
CA LYS A 60 -4.49 12.63 1.99
C LYS A 60 -5.48 12.28 3.09
N ASN A 61 -6.44 11.39 2.81
CA ASN A 61 -7.40 10.90 3.79
C ASN A 61 -6.72 10.14 4.95
N ALA A 62 -5.73 9.29 4.67
CA ALA A 62 -5.04 8.50 5.69
C ALA A 62 -4.31 9.38 6.71
N ILE A 63 -3.71 10.47 6.25
CA ILE A 63 -3.02 11.44 7.11
C ILE A 63 -3.96 12.50 7.70
N ASN A 64 -5.28 12.42 7.44
CA ASN A 64 -6.30 13.40 7.88
C ASN A 64 -5.98 14.83 7.43
N ASP A 65 -5.50 15.00 6.20
CA ASP A 65 -5.05 16.28 5.64
C ASP A 65 -4.04 17.05 6.55
N ASN A 66 -3.29 16.33 7.40
CA ASN A 66 -2.28 16.89 8.27
C ASN A 66 -0.86 16.48 7.82
N PRO A 67 0.00 17.44 7.43
CA PRO A 67 1.35 17.14 6.92
C PRO A 67 2.26 16.46 7.96
N ASP A 68 2.00 16.63 9.26
CA ASP A 68 2.79 16.03 10.34
C ASP A 68 2.49 14.52 10.54
N ASN A 69 1.45 14.00 9.88
CA ASN A 69 1.05 12.61 10.00
C ASN A 69 1.67 11.71 8.92
N PHE A 70 2.52 12.25 8.03
CA PHE A 70 3.20 11.43 7.03
C PHE A 70 4.11 10.39 7.68
N ASP A 71 3.96 9.15 7.25
CA ASP A 71 4.85 8.04 7.61
C ASP A 71 5.37 7.31 6.36
N ILE A 72 6.10 6.21 6.55
CA ILE A 72 6.71 5.46 5.45
C ILE A 72 5.69 4.97 4.41
N PRO A 73 4.54 4.36 4.79
CA PRO A 73 3.49 3.98 3.85
C PRO A 73 3.02 5.13 2.97
N ASP A 74 2.90 6.34 3.52
CA ASP A 74 2.41 7.51 2.81
C ASP A 74 3.42 8.02 1.79
N TYR A 75 4.72 8.07 2.14
CA TYR A 75 5.78 8.39 1.17
C TYR A 75 5.87 7.33 0.07
N PHE A 76 5.70 6.05 0.40
CA PHE A 76 5.67 4.99 -0.61
C PHE A 76 4.44 5.12 -1.53
N ASN A 77 3.28 5.43 -1.00
CA ASN A 77 2.07 5.67 -1.76
C ASN A 77 2.22 6.89 -2.67
N ALA A 78 2.76 8.00 -2.15
CA ALA A 78 3.06 9.19 -2.94
C ALA A 78 4.05 8.88 -4.09
N LEU A 79 5.12 8.13 -3.82
CA LEU A 79 6.07 7.67 -4.83
C LEU A 79 5.38 6.80 -5.90
N SER A 80 4.55 5.86 -5.48
CA SER A 80 3.80 4.99 -6.39
C SER A 80 2.83 5.79 -7.27
N ALA A 81 2.14 6.79 -6.70
CA ALA A 81 1.27 7.69 -7.45
C ALA A 81 2.07 8.51 -8.48
N PHE A 82 3.19 9.11 -8.10
CA PHE A 82 4.01 9.93 -8.99
C PHE A 82 4.60 9.12 -10.16
N LEU A 83 5.05 7.90 -9.89
CA LEU A 83 5.49 6.95 -10.94
C LEU A 83 4.35 6.60 -11.91
N THR A 84 3.14 6.40 -11.40
CA THR A 84 1.95 6.06 -12.18
C THR A 84 1.47 7.24 -13.03
N LEU A 85 1.46 8.44 -12.46
CA LEU A 85 1.08 9.70 -13.11
C LEU A 85 2.13 10.21 -14.10
N LYS A 86 3.28 9.56 -14.20
CA LYS A 86 4.41 10.02 -15.01
C LYS A 86 4.88 11.43 -14.62
N GLU A 87 4.95 11.68 -13.30
CA GLU A 87 5.48 12.95 -12.81
C GLU A 87 6.91 13.23 -13.33
N SER A 88 7.37 14.48 -13.23
CA SER A 88 8.74 14.81 -13.64
C SER A 88 9.73 13.99 -12.82
N GLU A 89 10.87 13.65 -13.42
CA GLU A 89 11.95 12.93 -12.73
C GLU A 89 12.33 13.63 -11.43
N GLU A 90 12.39 14.96 -11.45
CA GLU A 90 12.70 15.79 -10.30
C GLU A 90 11.70 15.59 -9.16
N ASN A 91 10.39 15.63 -9.44
CA ASN A 91 9.34 15.39 -8.46
C ASN A 91 9.38 13.95 -7.92
N ILE A 92 9.60 12.97 -8.81
CA ILE A 92 9.75 11.55 -8.40
C ILE A 92 10.95 11.39 -7.47
N MET A 93 12.07 12.04 -7.77
CA MET A 93 13.26 11.93 -6.93
C MET A 93 13.10 12.61 -5.57
N ILE A 94 12.37 13.73 -5.49
CA ILE A 94 12.06 14.36 -4.20
C ILE A 94 11.28 13.41 -3.28
N VAL A 95 10.21 12.80 -3.77
CA VAL A 95 9.43 11.85 -2.95
C VAL A 95 10.20 10.56 -2.67
N PHE A 96 11.07 10.11 -3.59
CA PHE A 96 11.95 8.98 -3.36
C PHE A 96 12.93 9.26 -2.20
N GLU A 97 13.53 10.45 -2.14
CA GLU A 97 14.42 10.84 -1.04
C GLU A 97 13.65 10.91 0.29
N LYS A 98 12.41 11.46 0.31
CA LYS A 98 11.55 11.43 1.50
C LYS A 98 11.29 10.00 1.98
N PHE A 99 10.92 9.11 1.06
CA PHE A 99 10.70 7.69 1.36
C PHE A 99 11.98 7.02 1.89
N LYS A 100 13.14 7.33 1.30
CA LYS A 100 14.44 6.79 1.72
C LYS A 100 14.83 7.25 3.13
N ASP A 101 14.58 8.53 3.44
CA ASP A 101 15.02 9.14 4.69
C ASP A 101 14.04 8.90 5.86
N ALA A 102 12.86 8.34 5.58
CA ALA A 102 11.87 7.99 6.61
C ALA A 102 12.38 6.88 7.55
N GLU A 103 12.08 7.00 8.83
CA GLU A 103 12.46 6.02 9.85
C GLU A 103 11.86 4.63 9.52
N GLY A 104 12.67 3.59 9.52
CA GLY A 104 12.24 2.22 9.19
C GLY A 104 12.13 1.92 7.69
N SER A 105 12.54 2.84 6.80
CA SER A 105 12.46 2.66 5.35
C SER A 105 13.16 1.38 4.83
N CYS A 106 14.18 0.91 5.51
CA CYS A 106 14.94 -0.28 5.10
C CYS A 106 14.08 -1.55 4.99
N GLU A 107 13.07 -1.73 5.84
CA GLU A 107 12.13 -2.87 5.72
C GLU A 107 11.38 -2.82 4.39
N TYR A 108 10.92 -1.63 3.98
CA TYR A 108 10.29 -1.43 2.68
C TYR A 108 11.25 -1.69 1.52
N PHE A 109 12.49 -1.18 1.59
CA PHE A 109 13.51 -1.45 0.57
C PHE A 109 13.75 -2.94 0.41
N LEU A 110 13.84 -3.70 1.48
CA LEU A 110 14.00 -5.16 1.42
C LEU A 110 12.78 -5.86 0.81
N SER A 111 11.57 -5.45 1.18
CA SER A 111 10.32 -6.06 0.70
C SER A 111 10.05 -5.81 -0.78
N LEU A 112 10.46 -4.65 -1.30
CA LEU A 112 10.20 -4.21 -2.68
C LEU A 112 11.23 -4.70 -3.70
N GLU A 113 12.33 -5.35 -3.28
CA GLU A 113 13.45 -5.72 -4.15
C GLU A 113 13.02 -6.41 -5.44
N ASN A 114 12.14 -7.42 -5.34
CA ASN A 114 11.67 -8.17 -6.50
C ASN A 114 10.80 -7.31 -7.44
N SER A 115 9.97 -6.43 -6.88
CA SER A 115 9.11 -5.54 -7.65
C SER A 115 9.92 -4.51 -8.43
N VAL A 116 10.87 -3.87 -7.77
CA VAL A 116 11.73 -2.86 -8.39
C VAL A 116 12.62 -3.48 -9.48
N LYS A 117 13.10 -4.69 -9.30
CA LYS A 117 13.87 -5.41 -10.34
C LYS A 117 13.02 -5.76 -11.55
N LYS A 118 11.75 -6.12 -11.36
CA LYS A 118 10.89 -6.70 -12.38
C LYS A 118 10.16 -5.66 -13.25
N TYR A 119 9.67 -4.57 -12.66
CA TYR A 119 8.74 -3.68 -13.35
C TYR A 119 9.42 -2.41 -13.86
N ALA A 120 9.23 -2.11 -15.16
CA ALA A 120 9.80 -0.94 -15.84
C ALA A 120 9.39 0.41 -15.22
N LYS A 121 8.23 0.48 -14.56
CA LYS A 121 7.79 1.73 -13.90
C LYS A 121 8.81 2.26 -12.87
N TYR A 122 9.69 1.40 -12.36
CA TYR A 122 10.71 1.76 -11.38
C TYR A 122 12.06 2.14 -12.01
N ASP A 123 12.20 2.11 -13.35
CA ASP A 123 13.50 2.33 -14.01
C ASP A 123 14.16 3.65 -13.59
N ILE A 124 13.33 4.69 -13.45
CA ILE A 124 13.78 6.04 -13.08
C ILE A 124 14.44 6.12 -11.69
N ILE A 125 14.03 5.26 -10.76
CA ILE A 125 14.58 5.22 -9.38
C ILE A 125 15.50 4.04 -9.14
N ARG A 126 15.61 3.09 -10.07
CA ARG A 126 16.24 1.76 -9.86
C ARG A 126 17.69 1.85 -9.38
N GLU A 127 18.47 2.75 -9.93
CA GLU A 127 19.88 2.90 -9.53
C GLU A 127 20.00 3.37 -8.06
N ASN A 128 19.27 4.44 -7.71
CA ASN A 128 19.28 4.98 -6.35
C ASN A 128 18.67 4.00 -5.34
N TYR A 129 17.60 3.28 -5.77
CA TYR A 129 17.01 2.22 -4.98
C TYR A 129 18.04 1.11 -4.66
N ASN A 130 18.79 0.62 -5.65
CA ASN A 130 19.78 -0.44 -5.44
C ASN A 130 20.93 0.01 -4.52
N LYS A 131 21.35 1.28 -4.59
CA LYS A 131 22.34 1.84 -3.67
C LYS A 131 21.82 1.79 -2.22
N GLN A 132 20.60 2.25 -2.00
CA GLN A 132 19.99 2.23 -0.66
C GLN A 132 19.71 0.79 -0.18
N LEU A 133 19.22 -0.08 -1.05
CA LEU A 133 19.00 -1.50 -0.72
C LEU A 133 20.29 -2.18 -0.23
N THR A 134 21.44 -1.88 -0.88
CA THR A 134 22.73 -2.42 -0.46
C THR A 134 23.11 -1.95 0.95
N LYS A 135 22.87 -0.66 1.25
CA LYS A 135 23.06 -0.11 2.59
C LYS A 135 22.15 -0.79 3.61
N CYS A 136 20.85 -0.89 3.33
CA CYS A 136 19.88 -1.56 4.19
C CYS A 136 20.28 -3.01 4.46
N LYS A 137 20.70 -3.77 3.45
CA LYS A 137 21.17 -5.15 3.64
C LYS A 137 22.39 -5.22 4.57
N SER A 138 23.33 -4.28 4.50
CA SER A 138 24.48 -4.27 5.40
C SER A 138 24.11 -3.92 6.85
N GLU A 139 23.15 -3.04 7.05
CA GLU A 139 22.64 -2.67 8.37
C GLU A 139 21.88 -3.83 9.03
N PHE A 140 21.06 -4.56 8.27
CA PHE A 140 20.32 -5.74 8.78
C PHE A 140 21.23 -6.92 9.18
N ILE A 141 22.42 -7.05 8.56
CA ILE A 141 23.39 -8.09 8.94
C ILE A 141 24.01 -7.80 10.32
N THR A 142 23.97 -6.55 10.77
CA THR A 142 24.55 -6.12 12.07
C THR A 142 23.50 -6.09 13.20
N GLU A 143 22.21 -6.23 12.91
CA GLU A 143 21.20 -6.35 13.96
C GLU A 143 21.35 -7.69 14.69
N LYS A 144 21.40 -7.63 16.05
CA LYS A 144 21.30 -8.80 16.93
C LYS A 144 20.16 -9.71 16.43
N GLU A 145 20.41 -11.02 16.32
CA GLU A 145 19.37 -11.99 16.03
C GLU A 145 18.16 -11.69 16.93
N PHE A 146 16.98 -11.53 16.31
CA PHE A 146 15.76 -11.24 17.03
C PHE A 146 15.47 -12.35 18.05
N ASN A 147 15.52 -11.99 19.33
CA ASN A 147 15.26 -12.91 20.42
C ASN A 147 13.78 -12.85 20.83
N ILE A 148 13.02 -13.84 20.40
CA ILE A 148 11.58 -13.94 20.66
C ILE A 148 11.27 -13.99 22.16
N THR A 149 12.13 -14.63 22.95
CA THR A 149 11.96 -14.73 24.42
C THR A 149 12.12 -13.37 25.09
N GLU A 150 13.14 -12.60 24.71
CA GLU A 150 13.34 -11.22 25.19
C GLU A 150 12.19 -10.30 24.74
N TYR A 151 11.73 -10.45 23.50
CA TYR A 151 10.58 -9.71 22.98
C TYR A 151 9.32 -9.98 23.82
N CYS A 152 9.00 -11.24 24.07
CA CYS A 152 7.84 -11.62 24.87
C CYS A 152 7.95 -11.10 26.30
N LYS A 153 9.11 -11.23 26.93
CA LYS A 153 9.35 -10.72 28.29
C LYS A 153 9.19 -9.20 28.36
N LYS A 154 9.77 -8.44 27.41
CA LYS A 154 9.68 -6.98 27.35
C LYS A 154 8.24 -6.49 27.19
N ASN A 155 7.43 -7.20 26.42
CA ASN A 155 6.06 -6.80 26.08
C ASN A 155 4.99 -7.54 26.90
N ASN A 156 5.38 -8.35 27.90
CA ASN A 156 4.49 -9.16 28.73
C ASN A 156 3.55 -10.07 27.91
N LEU A 157 4.09 -10.77 26.91
CA LEU A 157 3.35 -11.62 25.98
C LEU A 157 3.54 -13.11 26.30
N ASN A 158 2.56 -13.92 25.86
CA ASN A 158 2.65 -15.37 25.98
C ASN A 158 3.65 -15.92 24.95
N LEU A 159 4.79 -16.46 25.43
CA LEU A 159 5.87 -16.96 24.57
C LEU A 159 5.37 -18.05 23.60
N THR A 160 4.60 -19.03 24.09
CA THR A 160 4.11 -20.13 23.25
C THR A 160 3.22 -19.65 22.12
N LEU A 161 2.33 -18.68 22.38
CA LEU A 161 1.49 -18.09 21.36
C LEU A 161 2.32 -17.31 20.32
N VAL A 162 3.27 -16.50 20.79
CA VAL A 162 4.12 -15.69 19.88
C VAL A 162 5.02 -16.62 19.05
N GLU A 163 5.55 -17.69 19.59
CA GLU A 163 6.31 -18.69 18.83
C GLU A 163 5.45 -19.38 17.77
N GLU A 164 4.18 -19.71 18.09
CA GLU A 164 3.24 -20.27 17.11
C GLU A 164 2.97 -19.29 15.97
N ILE A 165 2.68 -18.04 16.27
CA ILE A 165 2.46 -16.99 15.28
C ILE A 165 3.72 -16.72 14.46
N ASN A 166 4.91 -16.74 15.06
CA ASN A 166 6.16 -16.62 14.31
C ASN A 166 6.37 -17.79 13.31
N ARG A 167 6.02 -19.03 13.70
CA ARG A 167 6.06 -20.16 12.75
C ARG A 167 5.08 -20.00 11.61
N VAL A 168 3.87 -19.47 11.89
CA VAL A 168 2.88 -19.14 10.87
C VAL A 168 3.42 -18.07 9.92
N ASP A 169 4.01 -16.99 10.42
CA ASP A 169 4.59 -15.91 9.64
C ASP A 169 5.69 -16.42 8.68
N ILE A 170 6.65 -17.16 9.21
CA ILE A 170 7.74 -17.76 8.43
C ILE A 170 7.18 -18.67 7.32
N SER A 171 6.20 -19.52 7.62
CA SER A 171 5.64 -20.45 6.64
C SER A 171 4.75 -19.76 5.62
N ASP A 172 4.04 -18.71 6.01
CA ASP A 172 3.21 -17.91 5.11
C ASP A 172 4.05 -17.22 4.04
N GLN A 173 5.23 -16.71 4.39
CA GLN A 173 6.09 -15.96 3.48
C GLN A 173 7.09 -16.84 2.70
N LYS A 174 7.28 -18.10 3.07
CA LYS A 174 8.41 -18.94 2.65
C LYS A 174 8.60 -19.04 1.15
N TYR A 175 7.54 -19.16 0.38
CA TYR A 175 7.59 -19.30 -1.08
C TYR A 175 6.76 -18.24 -1.82
N ARG A 176 6.33 -17.15 -1.13
CA ARG A 176 5.60 -16.05 -1.77
C ARG A 176 6.41 -15.41 -2.89
N GLY A 177 5.72 -14.97 -3.94
CA GLY A 177 6.37 -14.34 -5.10
C GLY A 177 7.14 -15.30 -6.01
N ASN A 178 7.25 -16.60 -5.67
CA ASN A 178 7.97 -17.55 -6.48
C ASN A 178 7.16 -17.95 -7.74
N THR A 179 7.82 -18.04 -8.89
CA THR A 179 7.19 -18.39 -10.17
C THR A 179 7.12 -19.89 -10.42
N SER A 180 7.96 -20.70 -9.75
CA SER A 180 7.99 -22.16 -9.90
C SER A 180 6.67 -22.81 -9.46
N MET A 181 6.11 -23.68 -10.30
CA MET A 181 4.87 -24.40 -9.98
C MET A 181 5.03 -25.29 -8.76
N GLU A 182 6.19 -25.95 -8.60
CA GLU A 182 6.49 -26.79 -7.43
C GLU A 182 6.43 -25.98 -6.12
N LEU A 183 7.04 -24.79 -6.11
CA LEU A 183 7.07 -23.94 -4.92
C LEU A 183 5.71 -23.31 -4.63
N LYS A 184 4.91 -23.01 -5.67
CA LYS A 184 3.51 -22.59 -5.50
C LYS A 184 2.66 -23.68 -4.85
N ILE A 185 2.84 -24.94 -5.22
CA ILE A 185 2.15 -26.07 -4.60
C ILE A 185 2.57 -26.22 -3.12
N LYS A 186 3.87 -26.09 -2.83
CA LYS A 186 4.37 -26.10 -1.45
C LYS A 186 3.79 -24.96 -0.63
N GLN A 187 3.75 -23.74 -1.19
CA GLN A 187 3.14 -22.58 -0.52
C GLN A 187 1.67 -22.82 -0.22
N LYS A 188 0.90 -23.34 -1.19
CA LYS A 188 -0.51 -23.66 -0.96
C LYS A 188 -0.74 -24.65 0.18
N LYS A 189 0.18 -25.61 0.38
CA LYS A 189 0.11 -26.52 1.53
C LYS A 189 0.32 -25.77 2.85
N PHE A 190 1.29 -24.87 2.92
CA PHE A 190 1.48 -24.01 4.08
C PHE A 190 0.27 -23.10 4.32
N ASP A 191 -0.28 -22.49 3.27
CA ASP A 191 -1.46 -21.64 3.39
C ASP A 191 -2.64 -22.38 4.04
N ASN A 192 -2.91 -23.62 3.61
CA ASN A 192 -3.97 -24.44 4.20
C ASN A 192 -3.69 -24.79 5.68
N GLN A 193 -2.45 -25.08 6.04
CA GLN A 193 -2.05 -25.36 7.42
C GLN A 193 -2.18 -24.11 8.28
N ASN A 194 -1.70 -22.96 7.80
CA ASN A 194 -1.78 -21.69 8.51
C ASN A 194 -3.24 -21.27 8.73
N GLN A 195 -4.12 -21.45 7.73
CA GLN A 195 -5.55 -21.17 7.87
C GLN A 195 -6.19 -21.99 8.98
N ALA A 196 -5.85 -23.29 9.09
CA ALA A 196 -6.34 -24.15 10.17
C ALA A 196 -5.83 -23.70 11.54
N ILE A 197 -4.56 -23.28 11.64
CA ILE A 197 -3.98 -22.73 12.87
C ILE A 197 -4.73 -21.45 13.27
N ILE A 198 -4.93 -20.51 12.33
CA ILE A 198 -5.65 -19.25 12.61
C ILE A 198 -7.10 -19.51 13.04
N ASP A 199 -7.81 -20.44 12.39
CA ASP A 199 -9.15 -20.85 12.81
C ASP A 199 -9.15 -21.43 14.25
N SER A 200 -8.12 -22.23 14.60
CA SER A 200 -7.95 -22.77 15.97
C SER A 200 -7.67 -21.67 16.99
N LEU A 201 -6.74 -20.78 16.70
CA LEU A 201 -6.39 -19.67 17.60
C LEU A 201 -7.60 -18.73 17.82
N TYR A 202 -8.34 -18.41 16.75
CA TYR A 202 -9.57 -17.65 16.89
C TYR A 202 -10.60 -18.36 17.77
N ASN A 203 -10.74 -19.68 17.64
CA ASN A 203 -11.67 -20.45 18.47
C ASN A 203 -11.26 -20.48 19.94
N ILE A 204 -9.96 -20.43 20.25
CA ILE A 204 -9.43 -20.36 21.62
C ILE A 204 -9.65 -18.98 22.23
N HIS A 205 -9.20 -17.94 21.51
CA HIS A 205 -9.18 -16.57 22.04
C HIS A 205 -10.50 -15.81 21.85
N LYS A 206 -11.39 -16.26 20.93
CA LYS A 206 -12.64 -15.60 20.53
C LYS A 206 -12.47 -14.15 20.07
N SER A 207 -11.25 -13.81 19.66
CA SER A 207 -10.84 -12.48 19.21
C SER A 207 -9.77 -12.59 18.11
N TYR A 208 -9.52 -11.48 17.44
CA TYR A 208 -8.38 -11.35 16.55
C TYR A 208 -7.08 -11.49 17.35
N VAL A 209 -6.12 -12.26 16.83
CA VAL A 209 -4.80 -12.43 17.45
C VAL A 209 -3.90 -11.30 16.99
N GLY A 210 -4.03 -10.16 17.66
CA GLY A 210 -3.41 -8.89 17.29
C GLY A 210 -2.41 -8.35 18.31
N ARG A 211 -2.28 -7.03 18.31
CA ARG A 211 -1.27 -6.30 19.10
C ARG A 211 -1.23 -6.67 20.58
N SER A 212 -2.37 -6.81 21.22
CA SER A 212 -2.43 -7.13 22.65
C SER A 212 -1.95 -8.55 22.99
N LEU A 213 -2.09 -9.50 22.07
CA LEU A 213 -1.76 -10.91 22.29
C LEU A 213 -0.36 -11.28 21.79
N VAL A 214 0.10 -10.69 20.69
CA VAL A 214 1.37 -11.05 20.03
C VAL A 214 2.33 -9.87 19.81
N GLY A 215 1.91 -8.68 20.24
CA GLY A 215 2.71 -7.45 20.16
C GLY A 215 2.76 -6.84 18.78
N GLU A 216 3.43 -5.71 18.68
CA GLU A 216 3.52 -4.87 17.49
C GLU A 216 4.08 -5.61 16.29
N LYS A 217 5.14 -6.39 16.49
CA LYS A 217 5.83 -7.13 15.42
C LYS A 217 4.92 -8.12 14.69
N TYR A 218 4.04 -8.80 15.41
CA TYR A 218 3.25 -9.91 14.85
C TYR A 218 1.76 -9.61 14.67
N ARG A 219 1.31 -8.37 14.94
CA ARG A 219 -0.11 -7.98 14.87
C ARG A 219 -0.80 -8.26 13.55
N SER A 220 -0.05 -8.29 12.46
CA SER A 220 -0.58 -8.47 11.10
C SER A 220 -0.53 -9.90 10.58
N VAL A 221 0.06 -10.87 11.33
CA VAL A 221 0.25 -12.23 10.82
C VAL A 221 -1.09 -12.95 10.59
N MET A 222 -2.03 -12.84 11.52
CA MET A 222 -3.37 -13.39 11.34
C MET A 222 -4.06 -12.82 10.10
N TRP A 223 -3.97 -11.51 9.88
CA TRP A 223 -4.48 -10.85 8.67
C TRP A 223 -3.79 -11.37 7.40
N ALA A 224 -2.48 -11.53 7.39
CA ALA A 224 -1.75 -12.00 6.22
C ALA A 224 -2.26 -13.39 5.78
N VAL A 225 -2.48 -14.30 6.70
CA VAL A 225 -3.05 -15.63 6.41
C VAL A 225 -4.46 -15.53 5.84
N ILE A 226 -5.31 -14.64 6.41
CA ILE A 226 -6.66 -14.38 5.90
C ILE A 226 -6.59 -13.77 4.50
N GLN A 227 -5.72 -12.80 4.27
CA GLN A 227 -5.48 -12.15 2.98
C GLN A 227 -5.01 -13.14 1.88
N HIS A 228 -4.34 -14.21 2.28
CA HIS A 228 -3.87 -15.26 1.37
C HIS A 228 -4.83 -16.45 1.25
N SER A 229 -6.01 -16.35 1.85
CA SER A 229 -7.03 -17.40 1.82
C SER A 229 -7.98 -17.27 0.60
N ASN A 230 -9.06 -18.02 0.61
CA ASN A 230 -10.15 -17.89 -0.35
C ASN A 230 -11.22 -16.88 0.12
N ALA A 231 -12.09 -16.47 -0.81
CA ALA A 231 -13.15 -15.50 -0.53
C ALA A 231 -14.08 -15.92 0.62
N GLY A 232 -14.33 -17.21 0.80
CA GLY A 232 -15.19 -17.72 1.89
C GLY A 232 -14.57 -17.52 3.29
N MET A 233 -13.26 -17.73 3.45
CA MET A 233 -12.57 -17.41 4.69
C MET A 233 -12.51 -15.91 4.92
N MET A 234 -12.19 -15.13 3.88
CA MET A 234 -12.18 -13.67 3.98
C MET A 234 -13.54 -13.13 4.44
N GLU A 235 -14.64 -13.60 3.85
CA GLU A 235 -15.99 -13.18 4.20
C GLU A 235 -16.30 -13.44 5.69
N ARG A 236 -15.89 -14.60 6.21
CA ARG A 236 -16.05 -14.97 7.62
C ARG A 236 -15.26 -14.05 8.55
N TYR A 237 -14.05 -13.66 8.15
CA TYR A 237 -13.14 -12.89 8.99
C TYR A 237 -13.27 -11.37 8.83
N LEU A 238 -13.88 -10.85 7.77
CA LEU A 238 -14.08 -9.39 7.58
C LEU A 238 -14.67 -8.69 8.81
N PRO A 239 -15.77 -9.17 9.45
CA PRO A 239 -16.30 -8.52 10.64
C PRO A 239 -15.36 -8.62 11.85
N ILE A 240 -14.54 -9.67 11.92
CA ILE A 240 -13.55 -9.88 13.00
C ILE A 240 -12.41 -8.88 12.85
N VAL A 241 -11.88 -8.71 11.63
CA VAL A 241 -10.82 -7.74 11.34
C VAL A 241 -11.35 -6.30 11.50
N GLN A 242 -12.58 -6.01 11.08
CA GLN A 242 -13.23 -4.72 11.32
C GLN A 242 -13.29 -4.37 12.81
N LYS A 243 -13.67 -5.34 13.64
CA LYS A 243 -13.66 -5.17 15.10
C LYS A 243 -12.24 -4.94 15.63
N ALA A 244 -11.27 -5.70 15.14
CA ALA A 244 -9.86 -5.58 15.53
C ALA A 244 -9.27 -4.20 15.20
N VAL A 245 -9.64 -3.57 14.08
CA VAL A 245 -9.26 -2.20 13.76
C VAL A 245 -9.84 -1.21 14.79
N LYS A 246 -11.11 -1.35 15.16
CA LYS A 246 -11.75 -0.49 16.18
C LYS A 246 -11.10 -0.64 17.55
N GLU A 247 -10.61 -1.84 17.87
CA GLU A 247 -9.92 -2.18 19.13
C GLU A 247 -8.41 -1.89 19.07
N LYS A 248 -7.90 -1.35 17.94
CA LYS A 248 -6.48 -1.05 17.70
C LYS A 248 -5.55 -2.30 17.77
N GLU A 249 -6.11 -3.47 17.54
CA GLU A 249 -5.35 -4.71 17.46
C GLU A 249 -4.58 -4.84 16.13
N ILE A 250 -5.06 -4.15 15.09
CA ILE A 250 -4.41 -4.02 13.78
C ILE A 250 -4.76 -2.65 13.19
N ASP A 251 -3.93 -2.16 12.29
CA ASP A 251 -4.14 -0.87 11.62
C ASP A 251 -5.23 -0.96 10.52
N VAL A 252 -5.73 0.18 10.08
CA VAL A 252 -6.83 0.25 9.11
C VAL A 252 -6.41 -0.19 7.70
N VAL A 253 -5.15 0.05 7.30
CA VAL A 253 -4.65 -0.27 5.95
C VAL A 253 -4.76 -1.76 5.61
N PRO A 254 -4.30 -2.70 6.45
CA PRO A 254 -4.57 -4.14 6.26
C PRO A 254 -6.05 -4.48 6.05
N PHE A 255 -6.95 -3.80 6.73
CA PHE A 255 -8.38 -4.03 6.56
C PHE A 255 -8.90 -3.55 5.20
N LYS A 256 -8.46 -2.37 4.72
CA LYS A 256 -8.75 -1.90 3.36
C LYS A 256 -8.24 -2.89 2.30
N MET A 257 -7.02 -3.42 2.49
CA MET A 257 -6.44 -4.44 1.60
C MET A 257 -7.26 -5.74 1.58
N LEU A 258 -7.80 -6.16 2.73
CA LEU A 258 -8.64 -7.35 2.83
C LEU A 258 -9.99 -7.15 2.12
N ILE A 259 -10.59 -5.96 2.26
CA ILE A 259 -11.81 -5.58 1.53
C ILE A 259 -11.57 -5.69 0.03
N ASP A 260 -10.52 -5.06 -0.47
CA ASP A 260 -10.17 -5.09 -1.90
C ASP A 260 -9.98 -6.51 -2.42
N ARG A 261 -9.24 -7.33 -1.68
CA ARG A 261 -8.99 -8.71 -2.07
C ARG A 261 -10.27 -9.53 -2.10
N PHE A 262 -11.12 -9.39 -1.09
CA PHE A 262 -12.40 -10.07 -1.01
C PHE A 262 -13.33 -9.67 -2.17
N TYR A 263 -13.52 -8.37 -2.39
CA TYR A 263 -14.38 -7.88 -3.47
C TYR A 263 -13.80 -8.20 -4.85
N GLY A 264 -12.48 -8.14 -5.00
CA GLY A 264 -11.79 -8.54 -6.23
C GLY A 264 -12.00 -10.01 -6.57
N LEU A 265 -11.84 -10.92 -5.61
CA LEU A 265 -12.04 -12.36 -5.83
C LEU A 265 -13.50 -12.74 -6.01
N LYS A 266 -14.42 -12.03 -5.36
CA LYS A 266 -15.86 -12.39 -5.37
C LYS A 266 -16.63 -11.71 -6.49
N TYR A 267 -16.27 -10.46 -6.83
CA TYR A 267 -17.06 -9.61 -7.73
C TYR A 267 -16.24 -9.01 -8.89
N GLY A 268 -14.91 -9.17 -8.90
CA GLY A 268 -14.03 -8.68 -9.97
C GLY A 268 -13.58 -7.23 -9.84
N TYR A 269 -13.96 -6.51 -8.78
CA TYR A 269 -13.57 -5.12 -8.56
C TYR A 269 -12.97 -4.88 -7.18
N GLN A 270 -12.24 -3.80 -7.01
CA GLN A 270 -11.65 -3.35 -5.76
C GLN A 270 -12.12 -1.93 -5.40
N VAL A 271 -12.03 -1.56 -4.13
CA VAL A 271 -12.56 -0.32 -3.56
C VAL A 271 -11.47 0.74 -3.43
N TYR A 272 -10.30 0.36 -2.93
CA TYR A 272 -9.18 1.25 -2.60
C TYR A 272 -7.99 1.11 -3.57
N GLY A 273 -8.03 0.18 -4.51
CA GLY A 273 -6.96 -0.01 -5.49
C GLY A 273 -5.69 -0.67 -4.95
N THR A 274 -5.77 -1.34 -3.81
CA THR A 274 -4.59 -1.91 -3.13
C THR A 274 -4.09 -3.21 -3.76
N GLN A 275 -4.91 -3.89 -4.61
CA GLN A 275 -4.59 -5.18 -5.21
C GLN A 275 -3.97 -5.03 -6.60
N THR A 276 -2.78 -4.44 -6.66
CA THR A 276 -2.03 -4.29 -7.91
C THR A 276 -1.59 -5.65 -8.47
N GLY A 277 -1.71 -5.81 -9.79
CA GLY A 277 -1.28 -7.05 -10.49
C GLY A 277 -2.31 -8.18 -10.55
N PHE A 278 -3.51 -8.01 -9.95
CA PHE A 278 -4.62 -8.98 -10.05
C PHE A 278 -5.58 -8.69 -11.19
N GLY A 279 -5.50 -7.51 -11.80
CA GLY A 279 -6.38 -7.11 -12.88
C GLY A 279 -7.80 -6.72 -12.43
N PHE A 280 -8.04 -6.54 -11.13
CA PHE A 280 -9.32 -6.05 -10.63
C PHE A 280 -9.52 -4.60 -11.03
N GLU A 281 -10.73 -4.26 -11.47
CA GLU A 281 -11.06 -2.87 -11.80
C GLU A 281 -11.46 -2.10 -10.54
N LEU A 282 -11.36 -0.76 -10.58
CA LEU A 282 -11.91 0.06 -9.52
C LEU A 282 -13.43 0.06 -9.60
N ALA A 283 -14.10 -0.09 -8.47
CA ALA A 283 -15.54 0.10 -8.37
C ALA A 283 -15.91 1.55 -8.67
N ASP A 284 -17.12 1.78 -9.19
CA ASP A 284 -17.67 3.13 -9.35
C ASP A 284 -17.84 3.85 -8.00
N ASP A 285 -17.93 5.17 -8.02
CA ASP A 285 -18.00 6.01 -6.82
C ASP A 285 -19.19 5.66 -5.92
N LYS A 286 -20.34 5.25 -6.48
CA LYS A 286 -21.51 4.86 -5.70
C LYS A 286 -21.25 3.58 -4.93
N THR A 287 -20.74 2.56 -5.62
CA THR A 287 -20.38 1.25 -5.03
C THR A 287 -19.31 1.42 -3.96
N ARG A 288 -18.30 2.27 -4.22
CA ARG A 288 -17.26 2.57 -3.23
C ARG A 288 -17.83 3.15 -1.94
N LYS A 289 -18.64 4.20 -2.04
CA LYS A 289 -19.30 4.84 -0.88
C LYS A 289 -20.19 3.88 -0.10
N GLU A 290 -20.94 3.01 -0.79
CA GLU A 290 -21.79 2.00 -0.13
C GLU A 290 -20.94 1.00 0.68
N ILE A 291 -19.77 0.59 0.15
CA ILE A 291 -18.85 -0.33 0.83
C ILE A 291 -18.15 0.37 1.99
N GLU A 292 -17.67 1.59 1.80
CA GLU A 292 -17.05 2.41 2.84
C GLU A 292 -18.02 2.58 4.03
N LYS A 293 -19.26 2.95 3.76
CA LYS A 293 -20.32 3.05 4.77
C LYS A 293 -20.57 1.72 5.48
N LYS A 294 -20.65 0.61 4.72
CA LYS A 294 -20.86 -0.75 5.28
C LYS A 294 -19.80 -1.11 6.31
N TYR A 295 -18.57 -0.69 6.08
CA TYR A 295 -17.43 -1.03 6.96
C TYR A 295 -17.04 0.11 7.91
N GLY A 296 -17.72 1.27 7.87
CA GLY A 296 -17.43 2.44 8.73
C GLY A 296 -16.07 3.05 8.43
N LEU A 297 -15.75 3.21 7.15
CA LEU A 297 -14.49 3.77 6.62
C LEU A 297 -14.74 5.04 5.78
N GLU A 298 -15.87 5.72 6.04
CA GLU A 298 -16.24 7.01 5.39
C GLU A 298 -15.30 8.14 5.77
#